data_e457a50123fd52d76707a3341f17a887
#
_entry.id   e457a50123fd52d76707a3341f17a887
#
_cell.length_a   1.000
_cell.length_b   1.000
_cell.length_c   1.000
_cell.angle_alpha   90.00
_cell.angle_beta   90.00
_cell.angle_gamma   90.00
#
_symmetry.space_group_name_H-M   'P 1'
#
loop_
_entity.id
_entity.type
_entity.pdbx_description
1 polymer ?
#
loop_
_entity_poly.entity_id
_entity_poly.type
_entity_poly.pdbx_seq_one_letter_code
_entity_poly.pdbx_strand_id
1 'polypeptide(L)'
;MLVSEYEVYKMKSDETISEIYSKLTVLTNGLKSLGKSYSEYEIVRKILRSLTFAWHTKATVIEEFRNLSNTTIDELIGSLMTYELNLKRSDEPEIKKKSLA
;
A
#
# COMPACT_ATOMS: atom_id res chain seq x y z
N MET A 1 19.69 -3.57 -10.15
CA MET A 1 20.17 -2.91 -8.93
C MET A 1 19.04 -2.64 -7.98
N LEU A 2 19.24 -2.95 -6.72
CA LEU A 2 18.18 -2.82 -5.71
C LEU A 2 17.64 -1.41 -5.56
N VAL A 3 18.53 -0.39 -5.61
CA VAL A 3 18.08 1.00 -5.48
C VAL A 3 17.13 1.35 -6.63
N SER A 4 17.50 1.00 -7.85
CA SER A 4 16.65 1.26 -9.01
C SER A 4 15.33 0.50 -8.92
N GLU A 5 15.38 -0.75 -8.48
CA GLU A 5 14.17 -1.56 -8.33
C GLU A 5 13.22 -0.93 -7.32
N TYR A 6 13.76 -0.44 -6.20
CA TYR A 6 12.95 0.23 -5.20
C TYR A 6 12.34 1.53 -5.74
N GLU A 7 13.17 2.33 -6.41
CA GLU A 7 12.73 3.65 -6.89
C GLU A 7 11.66 3.57 -7.97
N VAL A 8 11.73 2.56 -8.83
CA VAL A 8 10.76 2.42 -9.93
C VAL A 8 9.62 1.46 -9.63
N TYR A 9 9.64 0.86 -8.43
CA TYR A 9 8.61 -0.12 -8.11
C TYR A 9 7.20 0.47 -8.18
N LYS A 10 6.32 -0.23 -8.85
CA LYS A 10 4.91 0.13 -8.92
C LYS A 10 4.05 -1.12 -8.82
N MET A 11 2.91 -0.96 -8.17
CA MET A 11 1.93 -2.03 -8.04
C MET A 11 1.38 -2.41 -9.41
N LYS A 12 1.22 -3.71 -9.63
CA LYS A 12 0.53 -4.21 -10.82
C LYS A 12 -0.95 -4.34 -10.51
N SER A 13 -1.77 -4.29 -11.55
CA SER A 13 -3.23 -4.28 -11.37
C SER A 13 -3.77 -5.55 -10.71
N ASP A 14 -3.04 -6.65 -10.79
CA ASP A 14 -3.46 -7.93 -10.21
C ASP A 14 -2.78 -8.23 -8.87
N GLU A 15 -1.95 -7.31 -8.38
CA GLU A 15 -1.27 -7.52 -7.11
C GLU A 15 -2.15 -7.17 -5.93
N THR A 16 -1.94 -7.88 -4.82
CA THR A 16 -2.61 -7.56 -3.56
C THR A 16 -1.70 -6.68 -2.70
N ILE A 17 -2.27 -6.06 -1.68
CA ILE A 17 -1.50 -5.26 -0.73
C ILE A 17 -0.47 -6.13 -0.01
N SER A 18 -0.83 -7.36 0.35
CA SER A 18 0.09 -8.29 0.98
C SER A 18 1.31 -8.55 0.10
N GLU A 19 1.10 -8.71 -1.21
CA GLU A 19 2.19 -8.94 -2.16
C GLU A 19 3.11 -7.73 -2.27
N ILE A 20 2.53 -6.52 -2.31
CA ILE A 20 3.30 -5.29 -2.35
C ILE A 20 4.17 -5.17 -1.11
N TYR A 21 3.58 -5.41 0.05
CA TYR A 21 4.28 -5.31 1.32
C TYR A 21 5.47 -6.28 1.34
N SER A 22 5.24 -7.53 0.92
CA SER A 22 6.31 -8.53 0.86
C SER A 22 7.44 -8.11 -0.07
N LYS A 23 7.11 -7.65 -1.26
CA LYS A 23 8.12 -7.22 -2.23
C LYS A 23 8.93 -6.04 -1.75
N LEU A 24 8.27 -5.04 -1.20
CA LEU A 24 8.97 -3.86 -0.71
C LEU A 24 9.81 -4.19 0.52
N THR A 25 9.34 -5.09 1.37
CA THR A 25 10.11 -5.53 2.53
C THR A 25 11.40 -6.23 2.09
N VAL A 26 11.32 -7.08 1.08
CA VAL A 26 12.52 -7.75 0.54
C VAL A 26 13.50 -6.72 -0.02
N LEU A 27 13.00 -5.74 -0.78
CA LEU A 27 13.86 -4.72 -1.35
C LEU A 27 14.52 -3.85 -0.27
N THR A 28 13.76 -3.41 0.72
CA THR A 28 14.32 -2.56 1.77
C THR A 28 15.30 -3.31 2.65
N ASN A 29 15.06 -4.60 2.92
CA ASN A 29 16.01 -5.41 3.69
C ASN A 29 17.30 -5.62 2.91
N GLY A 30 17.19 -5.85 1.60
CA GLY A 30 18.36 -5.98 0.74
C GLY A 30 19.19 -4.71 0.71
N LEU A 31 18.51 -3.56 0.59
CA LEU A 31 19.18 -2.27 0.58
C LEU A 31 19.86 -1.98 1.92
N LYS A 32 19.21 -2.35 3.02
CA LYS A 32 19.78 -2.16 4.35
C LYS A 32 21.07 -2.95 4.51
N SER A 33 21.14 -4.15 3.98
CA SER A 33 22.36 -4.95 4.05
C SER A 33 23.49 -4.35 3.22
N LEU A 34 23.15 -3.49 2.26
CA LEU A 34 24.14 -2.75 1.46
C LEU A 34 24.43 -1.36 2.01
N GLY A 35 23.96 -1.07 3.23
CA GLY A 35 24.21 0.21 3.87
C GLY A 35 23.23 1.32 3.52
N LYS A 36 22.18 1.01 2.76
CA LYS A 36 21.15 1.98 2.39
C LYS A 36 19.87 1.70 3.17
N SER A 37 19.45 2.64 3.99
CA SER A 37 18.21 2.47 4.75
C SER A 37 17.25 3.63 4.49
N TYR A 38 15.97 3.36 4.70
CA TYR A 38 14.91 4.34 4.54
C TYR A 38 14.15 4.47 5.85
N SER A 39 13.71 5.68 6.16
CA SER A 39 12.86 5.90 7.33
C SER A 39 11.50 5.29 7.08
N GLU A 40 10.78 5.05 8.17
CA GLU A 40 9.42 4.53 8.06
C GLU A 40 8.53 5.47 7.25
N TYR A 41 8.69 6.78 7.44
CA TYR A 41 7.97 7.79 6.68
C TYR A 41 8.23 7.65 5.18
N GLU A 42 9.50 7.47 4.80
CA GLU A 42 9.86 7.31 3.39
C GLU A 42 9.21 6.06 2.78
N ILE A 43 9.19 4.97 3.54
CA ILE A 43 8.59 3.73 3.07
C ILE A 43 7.07 3.87 2.94
N VAL A 44 6.43 4.52 3.92
CA VAL A 44 4.99 4.79 3.87
C VAL A 44 4.64 5.58 2.62
N ARG A 45 5.40 6.63 2.33
CA ARG A 45 5.19 7.43 1.14
C ARG A 45 5.41 6.64 -0.13
N LYS A 46 6.43 5.79 -0.14
CA LYS A 46 6.72 4.95 -1.31
C LYS A 46 5.56 3.99 -1.59
N ILE A 47 5.01 3.38 -0.55
CA ILE A 47 3.87 2.48 -0.70
C ILE A 47 2.70 3.22 -1.34
N LEU A 48 2.35 4.40 -0.80
CA LEU A 48 1.22 5.18 -1.32
C LEU A 48 1.42 5.59 -2.77
N ARG A 49 2.63 5.96 -3.15
CA ARG A 49 2.93 6.35 -4.52
C ARG A 49 2.99 5.18 -5.49
N SER A 50 3.17 3.98 -4.97
CA SER A 50 3.29 2.78 -5.81
C SER A 50 1.95 2.19 -6.18
N LEU A 51 0.87 2.59 -5.52
CA LEU A 51 -0.45 2.01 -5.75
C LEU A 51 -0.98 2.35 -7.14
N THR A 52 -1.82 1.46 -7.67
CA THR A 52 -2.44 1.67 -8.98
C THR A 52 -3.48 2.77 -8.91
N PHE A 53 -3.95 3.20 -10.07
CA PHE A 53 -4.98 4.22 -10.16
C PHE A 53 -6.24 3.85 -9.39
N ALA A 54 -6.57 2.56 -9.33
CA ALA A 54 -7.73 2.09 -8.58
C ALA A 54 -7.67 2.46 -7.10
N TRP A 55 -6.46 2.66 -6.58
CA TRP A 55 -6.24 3.02 -5.18
C TRP A 55 -6.11 4.52 -4.97
N HIS A 56 -6.14 5.31 -6.04
CA HIS A 56 -5.83 6.73 -5.98
C HIS A 56 -6.66 7.48 -4.94
N THR A 57 -7.97 7.28 -4.95
CA THR A 57 -8.86 7.96 -4.01
C THR A 57 -8.50 7.65 -2.56
N LYS A 58 -8.25 6.36 -2.27
CA LYS A 58 -7.90 5.96 -0.90
C LYS A 58 -6.54 6.51 -0.48
N ALA A 59 -5.58 6.49 -1.39
CA ALA A 59 -4.26 7.04 -1.11
C ALA A 59 -4.35 8.54 -0.82
N THR A 60 -5.13 9.27 -1.60
CA THR A 60 -5.33 10.70 -1.40
C THR A 60 -5.96 10.99 -0.04
N VAL A 61 -6.98 10.21 0.34
CA VAL A 61 -7.62 10.38 1.66
C VAL A 61 -6.60 10.16 2.77
N ILE A 62 -5.80 9.11 2.67
CA ILE A 62 -4.78 8.83 3.68
C ILE A 62 -3.78 9.98 3.78
N GLU A 63 -3.30 10.48 2.64
CA GLU A 63 -2.32 11.55 2.62
C GLU A 63 -2.87 12.85 3.21
N GLU A 64 -4.15 13.14 2.97
CA GLU A 64 -4.77 14.38 3.43
C GLU A 64 -5.21 14.35 4.88
N PHE A 65 -5.66 13.18 5.37
CA PHE A 65 -6.28 13.11 6.69
C PHE A 65 -5.45 12.41 7.75
N ARG A 66 -4.28 11.89 7.38
CA ARG A 66 -3.37 11.28 8.34
C ARG A 66 -2.05 12.00 8.37
N ASN A 67 -1.47 12.07 9.57
CA ASN A 67 -0.11 12.56 9.69
C ASN A 67 0.83 11.43 9.34
N LEU A 68 1.37 11.44 8.11
CA LEU A 68 2.21 10.36 7.62
C LEU A 68 3.48 10.19 8.43
N SER A 69 3.99 11.26 9.04
CA SER A 69 5.19 11.16 9.85
C SER A 69 4.96 10.36 11.13
N ASN A 70 3.71 10.19 11.54
CA ASN A 70 3.35 9.40 12.72
C ASN A 70 2.64 8.10 12.36
N THR A 71 2.52 7.80 11.07
CA THR A 71 1.88 6.57 10.61
C THR A 71 2.93 5.49 10.46
N THR A 72 2.71 4.33 11.09
CA THR A 72 3.63 3.21 10.93
C THR A 72 3.30 2.43 9.66
N ILE A 73 4.28 1.66 9.20
CA ILE A 73 4.06 0.79 8.04
C ILE A 73 2.94 -0.19 8.33
N ASP A 74 2.93 -0.76 9.53
CA ASP A 74 1.89 -1.73 9.90
C ASP A 74 0.50 -1.11 9.89
N GLU A 75 0.38 0.11 10.39
CA GLU A 75 -0.91 0.82 10.36
C GLU A 75 -1.38 1.08 8.93
N LEU A 76 -0.46 1.51 8.09
CA LEU A 76 -0.78 1.78 6.69
C LEU A 76 -1.23 0.49 5.98
N ILE A 77 -0.45 -0.58 6.13
CA ILE A 77 -0.77 -1.86 5.49
C ILE A 77 -2.11 -2.38 5.99
N GLY A 78 -2.37 -2.29 7.30
CA GLY A 78 -3.65 -2.70 7.85
C GLY A 78 -4.82 -1.94 7.25
N SER A 79 -4.68 -0.62 7.11
CA SER A 79 -5.72 0.22 6.49
C SER A 79 -5.94 -0.17 5.03
N LEU A 80 -4.87 -0.39 4.30
CA LEU A 80 -4.97 -0.76 2.89
C LEU A 80 -5.58 -2.14 2.71
N MET A 81 -5.23 -3.09 3.56
CA MET A 81 -5.82 -4.43 3.50
C MET A 81 -7.32 -4.40 3.80
N THR A 82 -7.73 -3.58 4.75
CA THR A 82 -9.15 -3.41 5.07
C THR A 82 -9.90 -2.83 3.88
N TYR A 83 -9.31 -1.82 3.23
CA TYR A 83 -9.91 -1.23 2.05
C TYR A 83 -9.99 -2.24 0.90
N GLU A 84 -8.96 -3.07 0.75
CA GLU A 84 -8.94 -4.11 -0.26
C GLU A 84 -10.10 -5.09 -0.07
N LEU A 85 -10.36 -5.49 1.17
CA LEU A 85 -11.50 -6.34 1.49
C LEU A 85 -12.81 -5.67 1.12
N ASN A 86 -12.92 -4.38 1.39
CA ASN A 86 -14.12 -3.63 1.06
C ASN A 86 -14.34 -3.54 -0.45
N LEU A 87 -13.26 -3.39 -1.21
CA LEU A 87 -13.35 -3.39 -2.67
C LEU A 87 -13.85 -4.72 -3.18
N LYS A 88 -13.35 -5.82 -2.61
CA LYS A 88 -13.81 -7.15 -3.01
C LYS A 88 -15.27 -7.37 -2.66
N ARG A 89 -15.72 -6.84 -1.52
CA ARG A 89 -17.13 -6.91 -1.14
C ARG A 89 -18.01 -6.13 -2.11
N SER A 90 -17.51 -5.03 -2.62
CA SER A 90 -18.25 -4.23 -3.60
C SER A 90 -18.54 -5.00 -4.88
N ASP A 91 -17.72 -6.00 -5.19
CA ASP A 91 -17.92 -6.83 -6.37
C ASP A 91 -18.88 -7.98 -6.15
N GLU A 92 -19.43 -8.11 -4.93
CA GLU A 92 -20.36 -9.17 -4.62
C GLU A 92 -21.76 -8.86 -5.15
N PRO A 93 -22.64 -9.89 -5.25
CA PRO A 93 -23.99 -9.70 -5.80
C PRO A 93 -24.78 -8.60 -5.12
N GLU A 94 -25.65 -7.96 -5.89
CA GLU A 94 -26.51 -6.87 -5.44
C GLU A 94 -27.36 -7.21 -4.22
N ILE A 95 -27.70 -8.48 -4.06
CA ILE A 95 -28.49 -8.93 -2.92
C ILE A 95 -27.89 -8.49 -1.60
N LYS A 96 -26.56 -8.58 -1.48
CA LYS A 96 -25.89 -8.17 -0.26
C LYS A 96 -26.04 -6.69 0.01
N LYS A 97 -25.94 -5.88 -1.03
CA LYS A 97 -26.05 -4.43 -0.88
C LYS A 97 -27.46 -4.05 -0.45
N LYS A 98 -28.45 -4.71 -1.01
CA LYS A 98 -29.84 -4.44 -0.68
C LYS A 98 -30.17 -4.83 0.76
N SER A 99 -29.59 -5.89 1.26
CA SER A 99 -29.85 -6.33 2.62
C SER A 99 -29.29 -5.35 3.66
N LEU A 100 -28.40 -4.48 3.25
CA LEU A 100 -27.83 -3.48 4.14
C LEU A 100 -28.62 -2.17 4.15
N ALA A 101 -29.52 -2.02 3.21
CA ALA A 101 -30.36 -0.81 3.11
C ALA A 101 -31.63 -0.90 4.00
#